data_4b710bc0d2ce69ac7cf5e8e7e586ed0f
#
_entry.id   4b710bc0d2ce69ac7cf5e8e7e586ed0f
#
_cell.length_a   1.000
_cell.length_b   1.000
_cell.length_c   1.000
_cell.angle_alpha   90.00
_cell.angle_beta   90.00
_cell.angle_gamma   90.00
#
_symmetry.space_group_name_H-M   'P 1'
#
loop_
_entity.id
_entity.type
_entity.pdbx_description
1 polymer ?
#
loop_
_entity_poly.entity_id
_entity_poly.type
_entity_poly.pdbx_seq_one_letter_code
_entity_poly.pdbx_strand_id
1 'polypeptide(L)'
;MTITKTTIEIDKDIITLINVFTVDASKQLELVNALIDTTKRVWHLQDGFISASIHKSVDGKKVVNYVQWKGKQAFDKRLDDPQAIIQMNKILSMAKADGHLYEVVFTDVKE
;
A
#
# COMPACT_ATOMS: atom_id res chain seq x y z
N MET A 1 11.90 1.63 -18.92
CA MET A 1 11.56 2.92 -18.26
C MET A 1 10.77 2.67 -17.00
N THR A 2 11.16 3.30 -15.92
CA THR A 2 10.42 3.21 -14.66
C THR A 2 9.27 4.22 -14.66
N ILE A 3 8.06 3.75 -14.38
CA ILE A 3 6.90 4.63 -14.22
C ILE A 3 6.83 5.00 -12.75
N THR A 4 6.85 6.30 -12.46
CA THR A 4 6.86 6.83 -11.08
C THR A 4 5.61 7.64 -10.75
N LYS A 5 4.56 7.48 -11.52
CA LYS A 5 3.25 8.12 -11.25
C LYS A 5 2.11 7.13 -11.36
N THR A 6 1.07 7.42 -10.60
CA THR A 6 -0.19 6.70 -10.66
C THR A 6 -1.33 7.72 -10.71
N THR A 7 -2.50 7.29 -11.13
CA THR A 7 -3.68 8.13 -11.25
C THR A 7 -4.63 7.82 -10.11
N ILE A 8 -5.20 8.87 -9.52
CA ILE A 8 -6.31 8.77 -8.59
C ILE A 8 -7.55 9.27 -9.32
N GLU A 9 -8.55 8.43 -9.45
CA GLU A 9 -9.77 8.76 -10.19
C GLU A 9 -10.98 8.14 -9.51
N ILE A 10 -12.16 8.70 -9.81
CA ILE A 10 -13.42 8.13 -9.35
C ILE A 10 -13.75 6.96 -10.25
N ASP A 11 -13.61 5.74 -9.74
CA ASP A 11 -13.89 4.52 -10.46
C ASP A 11 -14.39 3.47 -9.47
N LYS A 12 -15.62 3.00 -9.66
CA LYS A 12 -16.25 2.02 -8.76
C LYS A 12 -15.57 0.65 -8.78
N ASP A 13 -14.80 0.38 -9.83
CA ASP A 13 -14.08 -0.89 -9.96
C ASP A 13 -12.73 -0.88 -9.26
N ILE A 14 -12.32 0.29 -8.74
CA ILE A 14 -11.07 0.43 -7.99
C ILE A 14 -11.37 0.58 -6.51
N ILE A 15 -10.72 -0.25 -5.69
CA ILE A 15 -10.73 -0.09 -4.25
C ILE A 15 -9.33 0.28 -3.77
N THR A 16 -9.25 1.16 -2.81
CA THR A 16 -7.98 1.66 -2.30
C THR A 16 -7.78 1.21 -0.86
N LEU A 17 -6.67 0.54 -0.60
CA LEU A 17 -6.20 0.29 0.75
C LEU A 17 -5.32 1.46 1.18
N ILE A 18 -5.69 2.14 2.24
CA ILE A 18 -4.83 3.12 2.89
C ILE A 18 -4.46 2.54 4.25
N ASN A 19 -3.19 2.22 4.41
CA ASN A 19 -2.68 1.63 5.63
C ASN A 19 -1.72 2.61 6.28
N VAL A 20 -2.03 3.02 7.51
CA VAL A 20 -1.19 3.94 8.28
C VAL A 20 -0.43 3.15 9.31
N PHE A 21 0.89 3.14 9.19
CA PHE A 21 1.77 2.48 10.14
C PHE A 21 2.32 3.50 11.13
N THR A 22 2.27 3.15 12.41
CA THR A 22 2.99 3.87 13.45
C THR A 22 4.27 3.12 13.74
N VAL A 23 5.39 3.81 13.67
CA VAL A 23 6.71 3.21 13.75
C VAL A 23 7.64 4.08 14.60
N ASP A 24 8.61 3.44 15.24
CA ASP A 24 9.70 4.16 15.89
C ASP A 24 10.50 4.92 14.82
N ALA A 25 10.83 6.17 15.09
CA ALA A 25 11.53 7.03 14.12
C ALA A 25 12.86 6.41 13.64
N SER A 26 13.54 5.67 14.51
CA SER A 26 14.78 4.98 14.15
C SER A 26 14.56 3.82 13.16
N LYS A 27 13.32 3.37 12.98
CA LYS A 27 12.96 2.24 12.12
C LYS A 27 12.11 2.62 10.92
N GLN A 28 11.83 3.90 10.73
CA GLN A 28 10.97 4.34 9.62
C GLN A 28 11.52 3.91 8.27
N LEU A 29 12.81 4.13 8.03
CA LEU A 29 13.43 3.77 6.75
C LEU A 29 13.45 2.25 6.53
N GLU A 30 13.69 1.48 7.57
CA GLU A 30 13.63 0.02 7.51
C GLU A 30 12.25 -0.46 7.09
N LEU A 31 11.20 0.13 7.67
CA LEU A 31 9.81 -0.19 7.30
C LEU A 31 9.52 0.19 5.85
N VAL A 32 9.93 1.38 5.41
CA VAL A 32 9.75 1.82 4.02
C VAL A 32 10.39 0.81 3.06
N ASN A 33 11.61 0.39 3.34
CA ASN A 33 12.32 -0.57 2.49
C ASN A 33 11.63 -1.93 2.48
N ALA A 34 11.10 -2.38 3.61
CA ALA A 34 10.35 -3.64 3.69
C ALA A 34 9.06 -3.57 2.87
N LEU A 35 8.36 -2.45 2.90
CA LEU A 35 7.14 -2.24 2.11
C LEU A 35 7.43 -2.19 0.61
N ILE A 36 8.51 -1.52 0.22
CA ILE A 36 8.94 -1.48 -1.18
C ILE A 36 9.27 -2.89 -1.67
N ASP A 37 10.04 -3.64 -0.91
CA ASP A 37 10.42 -5.00 -1.27
C ASP A 37 9.20 -5.91 -1.42
N THR A 38 8.28 -5.85 -0.46
CA THR A 38 7.03 -6.62 -0.52
C THR A 38 6.20 -6.25 -1.73
N THR A 39 6.12 -4.96 -2.06
CA THR A 39 5.39 -4.50 -3.24
C THR A 39 5.97 -5.12 -4.52
N LYS A 40 7.29 -5.06 -4.68
CA LYS A 40 7.94 -5.57 -5.89
C LYS A 40 7.87 -7.08 -6.02
N ARG A 41 7.98 -7.81 -4.92
CA ARG A 41 8.07 -9.27 -4.92
C ARG A 41 6.73 -9.97 -4.81
N VAL A 42 5.75 -9.33 -4.21
CA VAL A 42 4.47 -9.97 -3.91
C VAL A 42 3.32 -9.25 -4.60
N TRP A 43 3.00 -8.02 -4.17
CA TRP A 43 1.78 -7.36 -4.63
C TRP A 43 1.78 -7.08 -6.13
N HIS A 44 2.91 -6.62 -6.67
CA HIS A 44 3.04 -6.30 -8.10
C HIS A 44 2.75 -7.49 -9.00
N LEU A 45 3.00 -8.70 -8.53
CA LEU A 45 2.83 -9.92 -9.32
C LEU A 45 1.41 -10.50 -9.24
N GLN A 46 0.54 -9.94 -8.39
CA GLN A 46 -0.82 -10.44 -8.20
C GLN A 46 -1.78 -9.83 -9.22
N ASP A 47 -2.74 -10.64 -9.66
CA ASP A 47 -3.81 -10.18 -10.52
C ASP A 47 -4.66 -9.16 -9.77
N GLY A 48 -5.01 -8.07 -10.47
CA GLY A 48 -5.81 -7.00 -9.88
C GLY A 48 -5.04 -5.95 -9.11
N PHE A 49 -3.73 -6.12 -8.89
CA PHE A 49 -2.90 -5.05 -8.38
C PHE A 49 -2.79 -3.95 -9.43
N ILE A 50 -2.99 -2.70 -9.02
CA ILE A 50 -2.90 -1.54 -9.91
C ILE A 50 -1.66 -0.71 -9.60
N SER A 51 -1.54 -0.24 -8.35
CA SER A 51 -0.43 0.62 -7.95
C SER A 51 -0.23 0.59 -6.45
N ALA A 52 0.96 0.99 -6.01
CA ALA A 52 1.25 1.26 -4.61
C ALA A 52 2.08 2.53 -4.51
N SER A 53 1.72 3.38 -3.55
CA SER A 53 2.47 4.60 -3.26
C SER A 53 2.79 4.61 -1.77
N ILE A 54 4.07 4.59 -1.45
CA ILE A 54 4.53 4.52 -0.07
C ILE A 54 5.01 5.91 0.35
N HIS A 55 4.45 6.42 1.43
CA HIS A 55 4.73 7.75 1.96
C HIS A 55 5.41 7.62 3.31
N LYS A 56 6.46 8.37 3.53
CA LYS A 56 7.04 8.52 4.88
C LYS A 56 6.65 9.89 5.42
N SER A 57 6.23 9.95 6.69
CA SER A 57 5.94 11.23 7.32
C SER A 57 7.23 12.00 7.55
N VAL A 58 7.12 13.33 7.44
CA VAL A 58 8.27 14.22 7.61
C VAL A 58 8.80 14.17 9.05
N ASP A 59 7.92 13.92 10.03
CA ASP A 59 8.31 13.82 11.44
C ASP A 59 8.95 12.48 11.82
N GLY A 60 9.02 11.54 10.89
CA GLY A 60 9.67 10.24 11.11
C GLY A 60 8.82 9.18 11.80
N LYS A 61 7.57 9.48 12.17
CA LYS A 61 6.77 8.62 13.06
C LYS A 61 5.75 7.76 12.34
N LYS A 62 5.46 8.03 11.07
CA LYS A 62 4.43 7.33 10.30
C LYS A 62 4.93 6.93 8.92
N VAL A 63 4.35 5.85 8.41
CA VAL A 63 4.46 5.47 7.01
C VAL A 63 3.06 5.16 6.52
N VAL A 64 2.69 5.68 5.34
CA VAL A 64 1.40 5.39 4.72
C VAL A 64 1.63 4.59 3.45
N ASN A 65 0.92 3.48 3.32
CA ASN A 65 0.90 2.69 2.10
C ASN A 65 -0.47 2.90 1.43
N TYR A 66 -0.45 3.44 0.22
CA TYR A 66 -1.64 3.73 -0.57
C TYR A 66 -1.64 2.77 -1.75
N VAL A 67 -2.53 1.76 -1.72
CA VAL A 67 -2.52 0.67 -2.68
C VAL A 67 -3.86 0.58 -3.40
N GLN A 68 -3.83 0.58 -4.73
CA GLN A 68 -5.02 0.46 -5.55
C GLN A 68 -5.17 -0.97 -6.07
N TRP A 69 -6.38 -1.50 -5.95
CA TRP A 69 -6.74 -2.84 -6.40
C TRP A 69 -7.97 -2.80 -7.28
N LYS A 70 -8.02 -3.67 -8.28
CA LYS A 70 -9.17 -3.80 -9.16
C LYS A 70 -10.26 -4.62 -8.47
N GLY A 71 -11.07 -3.95 -7.62
CA GLY A 71 -12.17 -4.53 -6.90
C GLY A 71 -11.78 -5.23 -5.60
N LYS A 72 -12.78 -5.44 -4.76
CA LYS A 72 -12.61 -6.06 -3.45
C LYS A 72 -12.20 -7.53 -3.56
N GLN A 73 -12.67 -8.23 -4.59
CA GLN A 73 -12.33 -9.64 -4.77
C GLN A 73 -10.83 -9.86 -4.97
N ALA A 74 -10.19 -9.02 -5.80
CA ALA A 74 -8.75 -9.08 -6.00
C ALA A 74 -8.00 -8.77 -4.70
N PHE A 75 -8.48 -7.79 -3.96
CA PHE A 75 -7.92 -7.45 -2.64
C PHE A 75 -8.03 -8.64 -1.68
N ASP A 76 -9.20 -9.26 -1.60
CA ASP A 76 -9.41 -10.40 -0.68
C ASP A 76 -8.51 -11.58 -1.03
N LYS A 77 -8.28 -11.84 -2.31
CA LYS A 77 -7.43 -12.94 -2.78
C LYS A 77 -5.94 -12.71 -2.58
N ARG A 78 -5.50 -11.49 -2.24
CA ARG A 78 -4.08 -11.19 -2.09
C ARG A 78 -3.40 -12.07 -1.05
N LEU A 79 -4.15 -12.56 -0.07
CA LEU A 79 -3.64 -13.40 1.01
C LEU A 79 -3.60 -14.88 0.68
N ASP A 80 -4.06 -15.28 -0.52
CA ASP A 80 -3.96 -16.67 -0.97
C ASP A 80 -2.50 -17.05 -1.27
N ASP A 81 -1.65 -16.07 -1.53
CA ASP A 81 -0.22 -16.27 -1.70
C ASP A 81 0.45 -16.41 -0.34
N PRO A 82 1.09 -17.58 -0.03
CA PRO A 82 1.80 -17.74 1.24
C PRO A 82 2.89 -16.70 1.48
N GLN A 83 3.53 -16.17 0.44
CA GLN A 83 4.54 -15.12 0.57
C GLN A 83 3.93 -13.83 1.09
N ALA A 84 2.69 -13.55 0.75
CA ALA A 84 1.98 -12.36 1.26
C ALA A 84 1.88 -12.42 2.79
N ILE A 85 1.50 -13.58 3.33
CA ILE A 85 1.34 -13.76 4.77
C ILE A 85 2.69 -13.63 5.48
N ILE A 86 3.74 -14.23 4.93
CA ILE A 86 5.10 -14.16 5.50
C ILE A 86 5.57 -12.70 5.56
N GLN A 87 5.40 -11.94 4.47
CA GLN A 87 5.84 -10.56 4.41
C GLN A 87 4.99 -9.65 5.31
N MET A 88 3.68 -9.88 5.37
CA MET A 88 2.80 -9.13 6.28
C MET A 88 3.19 -9.34 7.73
N ASN A 89 3.47 -10.56 8.14
CA ASN A 89 3.90 -10.85 9.52
C ASN A 89 5.21 -10.14 9.84
N LYS A 90 6.15 -10.12 8.91
CA LYS A 90 7.40 -9.39 9.07
C LYS A 90 7.16 -7.89 9.28
N ILE A 91 6.30 -7.29 8.46
CA ILE A 91 5.97 -5.87 8.55
C ILE A 91 5.26 -5.56 9.88
N LEU A 92 4.31 -6.40 10.29
CA LEU A 92 3.58 -6.21 11.54
C LEU A 92 4.45 -6.38 12.79
N SER A 93 5.59 -7.05 12.66
CA SER A 93 6.58 -7.12 13.75
C SER A 93 7.38 -5.83 13.91
N MET A 94 7.36 -4.96 12.90
CA MET A 94 8.15 -3.72 12.86
C MET A 94 7.34 -2.49 13.27
N ALA A 95 6.02 -2.53 13.08
CA ALA A 95 5.17 -1.35 13.21
C ALA A 95 3.73 -1.74 13.49
N LYS A 96 3.00 -0.81 14.09
CA LYS A 96 1.56 -0.95 14.31
C LYS A 96 0.82 -0.44 13.07
N ALA A 97 -0.04 -1.28 12.51
CA ALA A 97 -0.78 -0.98 11.29
C ALA A 97 -2.24 -0.61 11.58
N ASP A 98 -2.75 0.37 10.83
CA ASP A 98 -4.17 0.74 10.84
C ASP A 98 -4.60 0.90 9.37
N GLY A 99 -5.19 -0.15 8.81
CA GLY A 99 -5.55 -0.23 7.41
C GLY A 99 -7.05 -0.30 7.19
N HIS A 100 -7.55 0.49 6.24
CA HIS A 100 -8.94 0.48 5.84
C HIS A 100 -9.06 0.55 4.32
N LEU A 101 -10.19 0.07 3.81
CA LEU A 101 -10.52 0.17 2.40
C LEU A 101 -11.37 1.40 2.13
N TYR A 102 -11.07 2.07 1.02
CA TYR A 102 -11.69 3.35 0.66
C TYR A 102 -12.10 3.37 -0.80
N GLU A 103 -13.10 4.19 -1.09
CA GLU A 103 -13.49 4.57 -2.44
C GLU A 103 -13.21 6.05 -2.63
N VAL A 104 -12.73 6.44 -3.81
CA VAL A 104 -12.54 7.86 -4.14
C VAL A 104 -13.89 8.46 -4.47
N VAL A 105 -14.27 9.55 -3.80
CA VAL A 105 -15.57 10.21 -4.01
C VAL A 105 -15.45 11.57 -4.69
N PHE A 106 -14.26 12.16 -4.69
CA PHE A 106 -14.01 13.45 -5.31
C PHE A 106 -12.52 13.62 -5.59
N THR A 107 -12.22 14.20 -6.73
CA THR A 107 -10.85 14.60 -7.05
C THR A 107 -10.90 15.91 -7.84
N ASP A 108 -9.99 16.82 -7.56
CA ASP A 108 -9.90 18.14 -8.21
C ASP A 108 -8.46 18.37 -8.63
N VAL A 109 -8.29 18.82 -9.85
CA VAL A 109 -6.98 19.11 -10.42
C VAL A 109 -6.97 20.56 -10.91
N LYS A 110 -6.02 21.34 -10.44
CA LYS A 110 -5.85 22.69 -10.93
C LYS A 110 -5.14 22.67 -12.28
N GLU A 111 -5.79 23.24 -13.27
CA GLU A 111 -5.23 23.38 -14.62
C GLU A 111 -4.44 24.65 -14.79
#